data_c295d69655d774a1eca613c526688a83
#
_entry.id   c295d69655d774a1eca613c526688a83
#
_cell.length_a   1.000
_cell.length_b   1.000
_cell.length_c   1.000
_cell.angle_alpha   90.00
_cell.angle_beta   90.00
_cell.angle_gamma   90.00
#
_symmetry.space_group_name_H-M   'P 1'
#
loop_
_entity.id
_entity.type
_entity.pdbx_description
1 polymer ?
#
loop_
_entity_poly.entity_id
_entity_poly.type
_entity_poly.pdbx_seq_one_letter_code
_entity_poly.pdbx_strand_id
1 'polypeptide(L)'
;MQIVSPFVMSLNRIDHWYWCQYFIDVYPECPYRCSYCNTIRRGSVRGLNYVRGLPKGGSTIGLGLVSDLYHPEPEHNRAARNVLEILLGRNHQVTIQTKSTTIERDLDLLKQFAATGSLRVTFSVLTLDPRIAEKIEGQAPAPEQRLNTLSILSEAGIPTGIAITPIIPSLTDNRQELARLVREAKRRGAGWVLFSGYTPVSSFLQEPPMHRARALYDDQKRLDNRYREIKRFMIDLLCEEEIPLRIPRPNPGPPDQRYHARIVSEQLFNISYYHELLESPIESARFRRAAHQINDLESSIKSIVFRKKLGYIKGINPEIEKVIEEIVMNGSYTLCENLKIKL
;
A
#
# COMPACT_ATOMS: atom_id res chain seq x y z
N MET A 1 31.11 14.03 -3.08
CA MET A 1 29.95 13.61 -2.25
C MET A 1 28.71 14.24 -2.85
N GLN A 2 28.02 13.54 -3.76
CA GLN A 2 26.74 14.03 -4.29
C GLN A 2 25.72 13.90 -3.17
N ILE A 3 25.21 15.03 -2.69
CA ILE A 3 24.10 15.08 -1.74
C ILE A 3 22.86 14.70 -2.55
N VAL A 4 22.39 13.48 -2.38
CA VAL A 4 21.13 13.04 -2.97
C VAL A 4 20.00 13.79 -2.28
N SER A 5 19.26 14.53 -3.04
CA SER A 5 18.19 15.39 -2.56
C SER A 5 16.84 14.73 -2.78
N PRO A 6 16.02 14.43 -1.76
CA PRO A 6 14.73 13.77 -1.93
C PRO A 6 13.73 14.61 -2.75
N PHE A 7 12.99 13.95 -3.62
CA PHE A 7 11.86 14.52 -4.33
C PHE A 7 10.59 14.37 -3.49
N VAL A 8 9.84 15.45 -3.32
CA VAL A 8 8.57 15.46 -2.58
C VAL A 8 7.43 15.76 -3.53
N MET A 9 6.45 14.86 -3.61
CA MET A 9 5.20 15.06 -4.33
C MET A 9 4.06 15.21 -3.31
N SER A 10 3.36 16.35 -3.37
CA SER A 10 2.15 16.59 -2.60
C SER A 10 0.93 16.09 -3.36
N LEU A 11 0.01 15.46 -2.65
CA LEU A 11 -1.30 15.07 -3.16
C LEU A 11 -2.36 16.02 -2.62
N ASN A 12 -3.31 16.41 -3.46
CA ASN A 12 -4.43 17.26 -3.03
C ASN A 12 -5.36 16.59 -2.02
N ARG A 13 -5.32 15.24 -1.94
CA ARG A 13 -6.10 14.42 -1.02
C ARG A 13 -5.28 13.22 -0.60
N ILE A 14 -5.68 12.56 0.50
CA ILE A 14 -5.08 11.31 0.96
C ILE A 14 -5.20 10.26 -0.15
N ASP A 15 -4.06 9.64 -0.50
CA ASP A 15 -4.05 8.46 -1.35
C ASP A 15 -4.76 7.30 -0.65
N HIS A 16 -5.67 6.66 -1.36
CA HIS A 16 -6.49 5.59 -0.79
C HIS A 16 -5.80 4.22 -0.74
N TRP A 17 -4.58 4.08 -1.32
CA TRP A 17 -3.79 2.84 -1.26
C TRP A 17 -2.86 2.81 -0.04
N TYR A 18 -2.11 3.92 0.15
CA TYR A 18 -1.04 4.02 1.14
C TYR A 18 -1.35 5.00 2.27
N TRP A 19 -2.50 5.66 2.24
CA TRP A 19 -2.93 6.72 3.16
C TRP A 19 -2.07 7.99 3.12
N CYS A 20 -1.25 8.13 2.08
CA CYS A 20 -0.26 9.19 1.99
C CYS A 20 -0.83 10.51 1.48
N GLN A 21 -0.34 11.60 2.04
CA GLN A 21 -0.55 12.96 1.56
C GLN A 21 0.66 13.47 0.78
N TYR A 22 1.83 12.89 1.06
CA TYR A 22 3.09 13.20 0.39
C TYR A 22 3.83 11.92 0.05
N PHE A 23 4.47 11.90 -1.12
CA PHE A 23 5.45 10.88 -1.50
C PHE A 23 6.83 11.50 -1.53
N ILE A 24 7.81 10.79 -1.00
CA ILE A 24 9.20 11.21 -1.01
C ILE A 24 10.04 10.13 -1.67
N ASP A 25 10.67 10.49 -2.79
CA ASP A 25 11.71 9.70 -3.40
C ASP A 25 13.06 10.23 -2.94
N VAL A 26 13.87 9.37 -2.35
CA VAL A 26 15.17 9.74 -1.80
C VAL A 26 16.25 9.71 -2.88
N TYR A 27 16.07 8.86 -3.90
CA TYR A 27 17.04 8.66 -4.97
C TYR A 27 16.42 8.94 -6.35
N PRO A 28 17.20 9.42 -7.32
CA PRO A 28 16.71 9.71 -8.66
C PRO A 28 16.41 8.42 -9.47
N GLU A 29 17.07 7.33 -9.15
CA GLU A 29 16.89 6.02 -9.78
C GLU A 29 16.72 4.93 -8.73
N CYS A 30 15.87 3.93 -9.05
CA CYS A 30 15.74 2.76 -8.22
C CYS A 30 16.94 1.81 -8.44
N PRO A 31 17.59 1.34 -7.38
CA PRO A 31 18.77 0.47 -7.51
C PRO A 31 18.45 -0.90 -8.12
N TYR A 32 17.21 -1.37 -7.98
CA TYR A 32 16.86 -2.75 -8.33
C TYR A 32 16.54 -2.97 -9.81
N ARG A 33 16.25 -1.94 -10.58
CA ARG A 33 16.03 -1.98 -12.05
C ARG A 33 15.21 -3.18 -12.53
N CYS A 34 14.09 -3.46 -11.84
CA CYS A 34 13.22 -4.57 -12.20
C CYS A 34 12.74 -4.44 -13.66
N SER A 35 12.78 -5.54 -14.43
CA SER A 35 12.52 -5.51 -15.86
C SER A 35 11.08 -5.13 -16.22
N TYR A 36 10.12 -5.40 -15.33
CA TYR A 36 8.71 -5.02 -15.46
C TYR A 36 8.40 -3.58 -15.00
N CYS A 37 9.36 -2.86 -14.44
CA CYS A 37 9.12 -1.59 -13.77
C CYS A 37 8.92 -0.45 -14.75
N ASN A 38 7.80 0.28 -14.60
CA ASN A 38 7.47 1.49 -15.36
C ASN A 38 7.97 2.77 -14.69
N THR A 39 8.90 2.66 -13.72
CA THR A 39 9.39 3.83 -13.01
C THR A 39 10.04 4.81 -13.98
N ILE A 40 9.42 5.97 -14.12
CA ILE A 40 9.97 7.04 -14.94
C ILE A 40 11.23 7.55 -14.23
N ARG A 41 12.38 7.54 -14.92
CA ARG A 41 13.56 8.25 -14.48
C ARG A 41 13.20 9.71 -14.24
N ARG A 42 13.15 10.14 -13.00
CA ARG A 42 12.82 11.52 -12.65
C ARG A 42 14.11 12.31 -12.53
N GLY A 43 14.25 13.35 -13.33
CA GLY A 43 15.36 14.30 -13.22
C GLY A 43 15.31 15.06 -11.88
N SER A 44 16.46 15.58 -11.48
CA SER A 44 16.78 16.40 -10.31
C SER A 44 15.88 16.29 -9.07
N VAL A 45 16.44 15.75 -8.06
CA VAL A 45 15.90 15.54 -6.72
C VAL A 45 16.11 16.81 -5.87
N ARG A 46 15.12 17.28 -5.12
CA ARG A 46 15.22 18.48 -4.26
C ARG A 46 15.72 18.11 -2.86
N GLY A 47 16.52 18.97 -2.22
CA GLY A 47 17.25 18.70 -0.98
C GLY A 47 16.43 18.35 0.27
N LEU A 48 17.09 17.79 1.29
CA LEU A 48 16.54 17.50 2.62
C LEU A 48 15.80 18.70 3.25
N ASN A 49 16.12 19.93 2.84
CA ASN A 49 15.41 21.13 3.25
C ASN A 49 13.92 21.10 2.84
N TYR A 50 13.58 20.41 1.77
CA TYR A 50 12.19 20.24 1.33
C TYR A 50 11.39 19.33 2.28
N VAL A 51 12.03 18.27 2.79
CA VAL A 51 11.44 17.40 3.83
C VAL A 51 11.24 18.18 5.13
N ARG A 52 12.21 19.06 5.47
CA ARG A 52 12.10 19.97 6.61
C ARG A 52 11.01 21.03 6.43
N GLY A 53 10.66 21.38 5.18
CA GLY A 53 9.59 22.32 4.83
C GLY A 53 8.18 21.75 4.90
N LEU A 54 8.00 20.43 5.08
CA LEU A 54 6.67 19.84 5.24
C LEU A 54 5.93 20.42 6.44
N PRO A 55 4.58 20.52 6.40
CA PRO A 55 3.79 20.94 7.56
C PRO A 55 4.15 20.12 8.80
N LYS A 56 4.14 20.72 9.97
CA LYS A 56 4.40 19.99 11.23
C LYS A 56 3.24 19.07 11.56
N GLY A 57 3.53 17.78 11.78
CA GLY A 57 2.63 16.78 12.35
C GLY A 57 1.48 16.32 11.45
N GLY A 58 0.91 15.18 11.77
CA GLY A 58 -0.39 14.70 11.28
C GLY A 58 -0.47 14.21 9.82
N SER A 59 0.55 14.43 9.00
CA SER A 59 0.55 13.94 7.61
C SER A 59 1.15 12.55 7.51
N THR A 60 0.61 11.72 6.62
CA THR A 60 1.19 10.43 6.26
C THR A 60 2.09 10.59 5.03
N ILE A 61 3.31 10.12 5.15
CA ILE A 61 4.36 10.24 4.15
C ILE A 61 4.66 8.85 3.58
N GLY A 62 4.57 8.72 2.25
CA GLY A 62 4.97 7.52 1.53
C GLY A 62 6.44 7.55 1.14
N LEU A 63 7.17 6.51 1.46
CA LEU A 63 8.58 6.31 1.13
C LEU A 63 8.76 5.03 0.31
N GLY A 64 9.59 5.06 -0.72
CA GLY A 64 9.89 3.87 -1.51
C GLY A 64 8.77 3.42 -2.47
N LEU A 65 7.79 4.27 -2.74
CA LEU A 65 6.65 3.91 -3.59
C LEU A 65 6.96 4.01 -5.09
N VAL A 66 7.96 4.78 -5.45
CA VAL A 66 8.41 4.96 -6.86
C VAL A 66 9.82 4.40 -7.03
N SER A 67 10.79 4.85 -6.25
CA SER A 67 12.12 4.24 -6.15
C SER A 67 12.32 3.68 -4.74
N ASP A 68 13.07 2.59 -4.60
CA ASP A 68 13.27 1.98 -3.27
C ASP A 68 13.98 2.95 -2.32
N LEU A 69 13.49 3.02 -1.08
CA LEU A 69 14.06 3.88 -0.04
C LEU A 69 15.46 3.44 0.37
N TYR A 70 15.74 2.12 0.31
CA TYR A 70 16.96 1.53 0.83
C TYR A 70 17.88 1.07 -0.30
N HIS A 71 18.84 1.93 -0.60
CA HIS A 71 19.87 1.61 -1.58
C HIS A 71 20.87 0.57 -1.02
N PRO A 72 21.31 -0.44 -1.80
CA PRO A 72 22.26 -1.44 -1.33
C PRO A 72 23.66 -0.86 -1.11
N GLU A 73 24.04 0.21 -1.82
CA GLU A 73 25.36 0.82 -1.71
C GLU A 73 25.52 1.62 -0.41
N PRO A 74 26.64 1.38 0.34
CA PRO A 74 26.86 2.00 1.65
C PRO A 74 26.87 3.52 1.65
N GLU A 75 27.31 4.15 0.57
CA GLU A 75 27.38 5.61 0.43
C GLU A 75 26.00 6.30 0.44
N HIS A 76 24.96 5.58 0.03
CA HIS A 76 23.58 6.06 0.04
C HIS A 76 22.83 5.80 1.36
N ASN A 77 23.43 5.03 2.25
CA ASN A 77 22.78 4.53 3.47
C ASN A 77 22.29 5.64 4.41
N ARG A 78 22.96 6.78 4.46
CA ARG A 78 22.60 7.87 5.38
C ARG A 78 21.37 8.66 4.93
N ALA A 79 21.06 8.69 3.63
CA ALA A 79 19.98 9.53 3.13
C ALA A 79 18.60 9.04 3.61
N ALA A 80 18.34 7.73 3.56
CA ALA A 80 17.10 7.15 4.10
C ALA A 80 16.96 7.43 5.60
N ARG A 81 18.01 7.17 6.38
CA ARG A 81 18.04 7.42 7.83
C ARG A 81 17.77 8.89 8.16
N ASN A 82 18.44 9.82 7.48
CA ASN A 82 18.24 11.25 7.68
C ASN A 82 16.80 11.69 7.40
N VAL A 83 16.14 11.12 6.37
CA VAL A 83 14.73 11.38 6.10
C VAL A 83 13.86 10.88 7.24
N LEU A 84 14.08 9.65 7.70
CA LEU A 84 13.33 9.06 8.81
C LEU A 84 13.50 9.87 10.11
N GLU A 85 14.72 10.30 10.46
CA GLU A 85 14.98 11.15 11.64
C GLU A 85 14.22 12.48 11.57
N ILE A 86 14.21 13.13 10.40
CA ILE A 86 13.44 14.36 10.22
C ILE A 86 11.94 14.12 10.39
N LEU A 87 11.40 13.05 9.78
CA LEU A 87 9.98 12.73 9.85
C LEU A 87 9.54 12.36 11.26
N LEU A 88 10.36 11.60 12.00
CA LEU A 88 10.11 11.25 13.39
C LEU A 88 10.09 12.50 14.27
N GLY A 89 11.10 13.36 14.17
CA GLY A 89 11.19 14.61 14.94
C GLY A 89 10.06 15.62 14.64
N ARG A 90 9.30 15.39 13.55
CA ARG A 90 8.16 16.23 13.15
C ARG A 90 6.81 15.55 13.35
N ASN A 91 6.77 14.38 13.97
CA ASN A 91 5.55 13.59 14.25
C ASN A 91 4.74 13.24 12.99
N HIS A 92 5.42 12.89 11.89
CA HIS A 92 4.76 12.36 10.71
C HIS A 92 4.49 10.87 10.82
N GLN A 93 3.42 10.42 10.19
CA GLN A 93 3.17 9.01 9.96
C GLN A 93 3.92 8.58 8.69
N VAL A 94 4.38 7.34 8.63
CA VAL A 94 5.21 6.84 7.52
C VAL A 94 4.66 5.51 7.01
N THR A 95 4.54 5.41 5.70
CA THR A 95 4.32 4.15 4.98
C THR A 95 5.52 3.89 4.08
N ILE A 96 6.19 2.77 4.30
CA ILE A 96 7.37 2.37 3.53
C ILE A 96 7.01 1.19 2.64
N GLN A 97 7.42 1.23 1.37
CA GLN A 97 7.46 0.07 0.50
C GLN A 97 8.90 -0.19 0.07
N THR A 98 9.35 -1.45 0.17
CA THR A 98 10.74 -1.80 -0.15
C THR A 98 10.89 -3.25 -0.61
N LYS A 99 11.96 -3.54 -1.34
CA LYS A 99 12.50 -4.87 -1.59
C LYS A 99 13.77 -5.15 -0.76
N SER A 100 14.27 -4.13 -0.08
CA SER A 100 15.58 -4.17 0.56
C SER A 100 15.53 -4.86 1.91
N THR A 101 16.57 -5.67 2.18
CA THR A 101 16.85 -6.19 3.52
C THR A 101 17.65 -5.19 4.37
N THR A 102 18.25 -4.18 3.74
CA THR A 102 19.03 -3.13 4.44
C THR A 102 18.17 -2.26 5.38
N ILE A 103 16.84 -2.36 5.31
CA ILE A 103 15.91 -1.68 6.23
C ILE A 103 16.18 -2.07 7.70
N GLU A 104 16.72 -3.25 7.97
CA GLU A 104 17.04 -3.75 9.32
C GLU A 104 18.03 -2.85 10.08
N ARG A 105 18.90 -2.13 9.37
CA ARG A 105 19.88 -1.22 10.00
C ARG A 105 19.25 -0.04 10.73
N ASP A 106 18.01 0.35 10.32
CA ASP A 106 17.27 1.47 10.91
C ASP A 106 16.19 1.00 11.89
N LEU A 107 16.29 -0.25 12.38
CA LEU A 107 15.33 -0.88 13.28
C LEU A 107 15.07 -0.05 14.54
N ASP A 108 16.07 0.66 15.04
CA ASP A 108 15.97 1.58 16.17
C ASP A 108 15.00 2.74 15.92
N LEU A 109 15.03 3.34 14.73
CA LEU A 109 14.09 4.39 14.33
C LEU A 109 12.71 3.83 14.00
N LEU A 110 12.66 2.69 13.30
CA LEU A 110 11.40 2.06 12.93
C LEU A 110 10.58 1.65 14.17
N LYS A 111 11.23 1.16 15.22
CA LYS A 111 10.58 0.88 16.53
C LYS A 111 9.99 2.14 17.16
N GLN A 112 10.65 3.28 17.08
CA GLN A 112 10.13 4.54 17.61
C GLN A 112 8.86 4.98 16.88
N PHE A 113 8.80 4.87 15.55
CA PHE A 113 7.58 5.10 14.78
C PHE A 113 6.48 4.09 15.14
N ALA A 114 6.82 2.81 15.25
CA ALA A 114 5.87 1.74 15.56
C ALA A 114 5.25 1.91 16.95
N ALA A 115 6.01 2.34 17.94
CA ALA A 115 5.55 2.60 19.30
C ALA A 115 4.40 3.64 19.36
N THR A 116 4.33 4.54 18.41
CA THR A 116 3.23 5.52 18.27
C THR A 116 2.15 5.10 17.27
N GLY A 117 2.25 3.89 16.70
CA GLY A 117 1.37 3.40 15.64
C GLY A 117 1.53 4.12 14.29
N SER A 118 2.62 4.90 14.14
CA SER A 118 2.83 5.81 13.02
C SER A 118 3.59 5.18 11.84
N LEU A 119 3.77 3.85 11.82
CA LEU A 119 4.53 3.15 10.78
C LEU A 119 3.74 2.00 10.15
N ARG A 120 3.92 1.84 8.84
CA ARG A 120 3.56 0.64 8.08
C ARG A 120 4.69 0.32 7.12
N VAL A 121 5.12 -0.95 7.08
CA VAL A 121 6.18 -1.41 6.17
C VAL A 121 5.63 -2.51 5.27
N THR A 122 5.73 -2.33 3.97
CA THR A 122 5.25 -3.29 2.97
C THR A 122 6.44 -3.80 2.15
N PHE A 123 6.66 -5.11 2.16
CA PHE A 123 7.69 -5.73 1.33
C PHE A 123 7.11 -6.12 -0.03
N SER A 124 7.76 -5.70 -1.12
CA SER A 124 7.38 -6.14 -2.46
C SER A 124 7.94 -7.55 -2.71
N VAL A 125 7.04 -8.54 -2.88
CA VAL A 125 7.38 -9.94 -3.16
C VAL A 125 6.39 -10.47 -4.20
N LEU A 126 6.87 -10.76 -5.41
CA LEU A 126 6.01 -11.16 -6.52
C LEU A 126 5.85 -12.68 -6.63
N THR A 127 6.84 -13.43 -6.18
CA THR A 127 6.92 -14.89 -6.28
C THR A 127 7.85 -15.44 -5.21
N LEU A 128 7.69 -16.70 -4.85
CA LEU A 128 8.66 -17.47 -4.05
C LEU A 128 9.67 -18.24 -4.93
N ASP A 129 9.45 -18.34 -6.24
CA ASP A 129 10.41 -19.00 -7.15
C ASP A 129 11.62 -18.09 -7.36
N PRO A 130 12.81 -18.47 -6.84
CA PRO A 130 14.01 -17.65 -6.95
C PRO A 130 14.48 -17.48 -8.40
N ARG A 131 14.17 -18.45 -9.28
CA ARG A 131 14.58 -18.40 -10.70
C ARG A 131 13.76 -17.36 -11.46
N ILE A 132 12.46 -17.21 -11.12
CA ILE A 132 11.61 -16.15 -11.69
C ILE A 132 12.05 -14.81 -11.13
N ALA A 133 12.22 -14.71 -9.81
CA ALA A 133 12.65 -13.48 -9.14
C ALA A 133 13.99 -12.96 -9.70
N GLU A 134 14.99 -13.84 -9.86
CA GLU A 134 16.29 -13.48 -10.43
C GLU A 134 16.17 -12.91 -11.85
N LYS A 135 15.29 -13.47 -12.68
CA LYS A 135 15.09 -13.00 -14.06
C LYS A 135 14.43 -11.62 -14.13
N ILE A 136 13.50 -11.31 -13.24
CA ILE A 136 12.72 -10.07 -13.35
C ILE A 136 13.13 -9.00 -12.33
N GLU A 137 13.84 -9.38 -11.27
CA GLU A 137 14.29 -8.53 -10.17
C GLU A 137 15.75 -8.83 -9.77
N GLY A 138 16.63 -9.16 -10.73
CA GLY A 138 17.94 -9.73 -10.49
C GLY A 138 18.91 -8.93 -9.61
N GLN A 139 18.62 -7.64 -9.38
CA GLN A 139 19.42 -6.79 -8.47
C GLN A 139 18.77 -6.65 -7.08
N ALA A 140 17.59 -7.21 -6.88
CA ALA A 140 16.94 -7.16 -5.58
C ALA A 140 17.28 -8.39 -4.72
N PRO A 141 17.26 -8.30 -3.38
CA PRO A 141 17.38 -9.45 -2.51
C PRO A 141 16.41 -10.57 -2.87
N ALA A 142 16.81 -11.83 -2.68
CA ALA A 142 15.94 -12.97 -2.96
C ALA A 142 14.61 -12.90 -2.17
N PRO A 143 13.52 -13.46 -2.69
CA PRO A 143 12.21 -13.44 -2.01
C PRO A 143 12.25 -13.94 -0.57
N GLU A 144 13.01 -15.02 -0.32
CA GLU A 144 13.19 -15.59 1.01
C GLU A 144 13.87 -14.61 1.98
N GLN A 145 14.87 -13.88 1.51
CA GLN A 145 15.57 -12.87 2.32
C GLN A 145 14.60 -11.72 2.70
N ARG A 146 13.76 -11.27 1.76
CA ARG A 146 12.74 -10.22 2.02
C ARG A 146 11.74 -10.69 3.06
N LEU A 147 11.27 -11.93 2.98
CA LEU A 147 10.36 -12.51 3.96
C LEU A 147 11.02 -12.74 5.32
N ASN A 148 12.31 -13.06 5.38
CA ASN A 148 13.06 -13.14 6.64
C ASN A 148 13.15 -11.76 7.30
N THR A 149 13.48 -10.72 6.53
CA THR A 149 13.48 -9.35 7.04
C THR A 149 12.09 -8.91 7.51
N LEU A 150 11.03 -9.28 6.79
CA LEU A 150 9.66 -9.05 7.25
C LEU A 150 9.40 -9.69 8.62
N SER A 151 9.83 -10.94 8.82
CA SER A 151 9.69 -11.64 10.12
C SER A 151 10.41 -10.89 11.23
N ILE A 152 11.66 -10.50 11.00
CA ILE A 152 12.47 -9.73 11.95
C ILE A 152 11.77 -8.43 12.36
N LEU A 153 11.23 -7.69 11.40
CA LEU A 153 10.51 -6.45 11.69
C LEU A 153 9.21 -6.73 12.45
N SER A 154 8.44 -7.76 12.03
CA SER A 154 7.19 -8.15 12.68
C SER A 154 7.43 -8.57 14.14
N GLU A 155 8.44 -9.39 14.40
CA GLU A 155 8.86 -9.81 15.75
C GLU A 155 9.32 -8.62 16.61
N ALA A 156 9.84 -7.59 15.99
CA ALA A 156 10.19 -6.33 16.63
C ALA A 156 8.98 -5.41 16.93
N GLY A 157 7.74 -5.87 16.63
CA GLY A 157 6.51 -5.12 16.84
C GLY A 157 6.22 -4.06 15.78
N ILE A 158 6.89 -4.13 14.63
CA ILE A 158 6.66 -3.21 13.51
C ILE A 158 5.57 -3.81 12.62
N PRO A 159 4.45 -3.09 12.35
CA PRO A 159 3.41 -3.57 11.46
C PRO A 159 3.93 -3.73 10.01
N THR A 160 3.88 -4.97 9.52
CA THR A 160 4.40 -5.37 8.20
C THR A 160 3.34 -6.02 7.33
N GLY A 161 3.53 -5.97 6.03
CA GLY A 161 2.73 -6.69 5.03
C GLY A 161 3.50 -6.90 3.74
N ILE A 162 2.85 -7.50 2.74
CA ILE A 162 3.45 -7.69 1.42
C ILE A 162 2.66 -7.01 0.32
N ALA A 163 3.35 -6.69 -0.77
CA ALA A 163 2.78 -6.25 -2.04
C ALA A 163 3.16 -7.23 -3.15
N ILE A 164 2.15 -7.91 -3.70
CA ILE A 164 2.26 -8.73 -4.90
C ILE A 164 1.87 -7.84 -6.09
N THR A 165 2.70 -6.83 -6.34
CA THR A 165 2.44 -5.79 -7.32
C THR A 165 3.63 -5.61 -8.26
N PRO A 166 3.43 -5.94 -9.55
CA PRO A 166 2.25 -6.51 -10.18
C PRO A 166 2.17 -8.04 -10.12
N ILE A 167 0.97 -8.62 -10.23
CA ILE A 167 0.83 -10.01 -10.66
C ILE A 167 0.93 -10.03 -12.19
N ILE A 168 1.90 -10.77 -12.72
CA ILE A 168 2.22 -10.81 -14.15
C ILE A 168 1.62 -12.09 -14.75
N PRO A 169 0.54 -12.01 -15.58
CA PRO A 169 -0.06 -13.15 -16.22
C PRO A 169 0.94 -14.01 -16.99
N SER A 170 0.80 -15.32 -16.86
CA SER A 170 1.68 -16.37 -17.40
C SER A 170 3.08 -16.43 -16.79
N LEU A 171 3.39 -15.59 -15.78
CA LEU A 171 4.70 -15.62 -15.13
C LEU A 171 4.57 -15.80 -13.60
N THR A 172 3.78 -14.95 -12.93
CA THR A 172 3.63 -14.96 -11.47
C THR A 172 2.17 -15.18 -11.03
N ASP A 173 1.29 -15.62 -11.92
CA ASP A 173 -0.15 -15.77 -11.70
C ASP A 173 -0.61 -17.21 -11.43
N ASN A 174 0.33 -18.11 -11.11
CA ASN A 174 -0.03 -19.48 -10.70
C ASN A 174 -0.75 -19.44 -9.35
N ARG A 175 -1.99 -19.97 -9.30
CA ARG A 175 -2.85 -19.90 -8.11
C ARG A 175 -2.25 -20.63 -6.89
N GLN A 176 -1.58 -21.76 -7.10
CA GLN A 176 -0.94 -22.50 -6.01
C GLN A 176 0.25 -21.74 -5.42
N GLU A 177 1.06 -21.13 -6.27
CA GLU A 177 2.20 -20.32 -5.86
C GLU A 177 1.75 -19.02 -5.17
N LEU A 178 0.68 -18.37 -5.66
CA LEU A 178 0.09 -17.19 -5.01
C LEU A 178 -0.45 -17.56 -3.61
N ALA A 179 -1.16 -18.68 -3.50
CA ALA A 179 -1.66 -19.16 -2.21
C ALA A 179 -0.51 -19.48 -1.24
N ARG A 180 0.55 -20.15 -1.74
CA ARG A 180 1.74 -20.44 -0.95
C ARG A 180 2.43 -19.17 -0.47
N LEU A 181 2.59 -18.17 -1.34
CA LEU A 181 3.19 -16.88 -0.99
C LEU A 181 2.38 -16.15 0.09
N VAL A 182 1.06 -16.07 -0.05
CA VAL A 182 0.17 -15.43 0.93
C VAL A 182 0.28 -16.11 2.30
N ARG A 183 0.18 -17.45 2.34
CA ARG A 183 0.27 -18.22 3.59
C ARG A 183 1.64 -18.09 4.24
N GLU A 184 2.70 -18.13 3.45
CA GLU A 184 4.07 -17.96 3.96
C GLU A 184 4.29 -16.54 4.51
N ALA A 185 3.82 -15.50 3.84
CA ALA A 185 3.89 -14.15 4.33
C ALA A 185 3.10 -13.97 5.65
N LYS A 186 1.86 -14.52 5.72
CA LYS A 186 1.04 -14.53 6.94
C LYS A 186 1.78 -15.21 8.10
N ARG A 187 2.34 -16.40 7.87
CA ARG A 187 3.11 -17.16 8.87
C ARG A 187 4.29 -16.36 9.42
N ARG A 188 4.89 -15.49 8.61
CA ARG A 188 6.01 -14.62 8.98
C ARG A 188 5.59 -13.27 9.56
N GLY A 189 4.29 -13.05 9.77
CA GLY A 189 3.76 -11.86 10.44
C GLY A 189 3.26 -10.76 9.52
N ALA A 190 3.03 -11.04 8.22
CA ALA A 190 2.35 -10.07 7.35
C ALA A 190 0.91 -9.85 7.81
N GLY A 191 0.57 -8.60 8.12
CA GLY A 191 -0.76 -8.18 8.55
C GLY A 191 -1.65 -7.69 7.40
N TRP A 192 -1.15 -7.61 6.16
CA TRP A 192 -1.92 -7.27 4.95
C TRP A 192 -1.21 -7.76 3.69
N VAL A 193 -2.00 -7.89 2.62
CA VAL A 193 -1.50 -8.19 1.28
C VAL A 193 -2.10 -7.23 0.27
N LEU A 194 -1.25 -6.44 -0.39
CA LEU A 194 -1.65 -5.68 -1.57
C LEU A 194 -1.42 -6.50 -2.82
N PHE A 195 -2.29 -6.36 -3.82
CA PHE A 195 -2.05 -6.95 -5.13
C PHE A 195 -2.61 -6.07 -6.25
N SER A 196 -2.00 -6.12 -7.42
CA SER A 196 -2.48 -5.43 -8.62
C SER A 196 -2.15 -6.22 -9.88
N GLY A 197 -2.88 -5.94 -10.96
CA GLY A 197 -2.53 -6.40 -12.30
C GLY A 197 -1.30 -5.68 -12.85
N TYR A 198 -0.87 -6.11 -14.02
CA TYR A 198 0.30 -5.58 -14.72
C TYR A 198 -0.09 -4.86 -16.02
N THR A 199 0.41 -3.65 -16.18
CA THR A 199 0.39 -2.96 -17.47
C THR A 199 1.78 -3.10 -18.10
N PRO A 200 1.92 -3.87 -19.18
CA PRO A 200 3.22 -4.23 -19.71
C PRO A 200 3.97 -3.02 -20.29
N VAL A 201 5.28 -3.01 -20.07
CA VAL A 201 6.22 -2.18 -20.83
C VAL A 201 6.57 -2.95 -22.10
N SER A 202 6.56 -2.29 -23.25
CA SER A 202 6.82 -2.93 -24.54
C SER A 202 8.15 -3.69 -24.59
N SER A 203 9.19 -3.18 -23.92
CA SER A 203 10.49 -3.84 -23.83
C SER A 203 10.45 -5.14 -23.04
N PHE A 204 9.68 -5.19 -21.96
CA PHE A 204 9.57 -6.39 -21.11
C PHE A 204 8.89 -7.56 -21.85
N LEU A 205 7.93 -7.29 -22.75
CA LEU A 205 7.29 -8.32 -23.55
C LEU A 205 8.23 -9.01 -24.56
N GLN A 206 9.39 -8.41 -24.83
CA GLN A 206 10.41 -8.97 -25.72
C GLN A 206 11.42 -9.83 -24.96
N GLU A 207 11.45 -9.78 -23.64
CA GLU A 207 12.38 -10.55 -22.84
C GLU A 207 11.99 -12.04 -22.74
N PRO A 208 12.97 -12.96 -22.61
CA PRO A 208 12.73 -14.41 -22.60
C PRO A 208 11.62 -14.90 -21.67
N PRO A 209 11.47 -14.38 -20.43
CA PRO A 209 10.39 -14.84 -19.57
C PRO A 209 8.99 -14.56 -20.12
N MET A 210 8.83 -13.47 -20.91
CA MET A 210 7.55 -13.02 -21.41
C MET A 210 7.26 -13.43 -22.87
N HIS A 211 8.27 -13.91 -23.59
CA HIS A 211 8.11 -14.25 -25.00
C HIS A 211 6.97 -15.24 -25.27
N ARG A 212 6.79 -16.24 -24.39
CA ARG A 212 5.71 -17.23 -24.51
C ARG A 212 4.33 -16.66 -24.13
N ALA A 213 4.30 -15.61 -23.35
CA ALA A 213 3.08 -14.95 -22.88
C ALA A 213 2.57 -13.88 -23.87
N ARG A 214 3.39 -13.49 -24.85
CA ARG A 214 3.10 -12.39 -25.77
C ARG A 214 1.72 -12.50 -26.43
N ALA A 215 1.33 -13.69 -26.89
CA ALA A 215 0.02 -13.92 -27.50
C ALA A 215 -1.17 -13.61 -26.56
N LEU A 216 -0.99 -13.70 -25.24
CA LEU A 216 -2.00 -13.29 -24.27
C LEU A 216 -2.08 -11.76 -24.18
N TYR A 217 -0.95 -11.07 -24.23
CA TYR A 217 -0.89 -9.61 -24.15
C TYR A 217 -1.29 -8.91 -25.45
N ASP A 218 -1.21 -9.61 -26.57
CA ASP A 218 -1.70 -9.11 -27.86
C ASP A 218 -3.25 -9.22 -27.99
N ASP A 219 -3.92 -9.98 -27.11
CA ASP A 219 -5.38 -10.13 -27.04
C ASP A 219 -5.92 -9.48 -25.76
N GLN A 220 -6.34 -8.21 -25.86
CA GLN A 220 -6.83 -7.45 -24.71
C GLN A 220 -8.00 -8.13 -23.99
N LYS A 221 -8.94 -8.74 -24.72
CA LYS A 221 -10.09 -9.42 -24.10
C LYS A 221 -9.68 -10.63 -23.27
N ARG A 222 -8.73 -11.42 -23.78
CA ARG A 222 -8.17 -12.57 -23.03
C ARG A 222 -7.40 -12.11 -21.80
N LEU A 223 -6.63 -11.05 -21.93
CA LEU A 223 -5.87 -10.44 -20.83
C LEU A 223 -6.80 -9.93 -19.74
N ASP A 224 -7.85 -9.18 -20.11
CA ASP A 224 -8.84 -8.66 -19.15
C ASP A 224 -9.58 -9.78 -18.42
N ASN A 225 -9.94 -10.86 -19.12
CA ASN A 225 -10.55 -12.04 -18.52
C ASN A 225 -9.58 -12.68 -17.51
N ARG A 226 -8.30 -12.81 -17.89
CA ARG A 226 -7.28 -13.37 -16.99
C ARG A 226 -7.10 -12.53 -15.73
N TYR A 227 -7.10 -11.20 -15.86
CA TYR A 227 -7.03 -10.30 -14.69
C TYR A 227 -8.25 -10.43 -13.79
N ARG A 228 -9.46 -10.58 -14.35
CA ARG A 228 -10.68 -10.81 -13.55
C ARG A 228 -10.62 -12.12 -12.76
N GLU A 229 -10.13 -13.20 -13.40
CA GLU A 229 -9.94 -14.50 -12.72
C GLU A 229 -8.92 -14.42 -11.59
N ILE A 230 -7.76 -13.77 -11.83
CA ILE A 230 -6.72 -13.60 -10.82
C ILE A 230 -7.24 -12.75 -9.67
N LYS A 231 -7.91 -11.65 -9.96
CA LYS A 231 -8.49 -10.74 -8.99
C LYS A 231 -9.49 -11.45 -8.08
N ARG A 232 -10.43 -12.21 -8.67
CA ARG A 232 -11.40 -13.01 -7.92
C ARG A 232 -10.70 -14.01 -7.02
N PHE A 233 -9.77 -14.79 -7.57
CA PHE A 233 -9.00 -15.75 -6.80
C PHE A 233 -8.26 -15.10 -5.61
N MET A 234 -7.63 -13.95 -5.81
CA MET A 234 -6.91 -13.26 -4.73
C MET A 234 -7.86 -12.73 -3.65
N ILE A 235 -9.03 -12.22 -4.03
CA ILE A 235 -10.05 -11.78 -3.06
C ILE A 235 -10.51 -12.97 -2.21
N ASP A 236 -10.88 -14.08 -2.86
CA ASP A 236 -11.35 -15.28 -2.16
C ASP A 236 -10.27 -15.82 -1.21
N LEU A 237 -9.04 -15.96 -1.70
CA LEU A 237 -7.89 -16.42 -0.91
C LEU A 237 -7.64 -15.53 0.32
N LEU A 238 -7.62 -14.21 0.15
CA LEU A 238 -7.32 -13.30 1.25
C LEU A 238 -8.47 -13.24 2.27
N CYS A 239 -9.72 -13.42 1.82
CA CYS A 239 -10.86 -13.57 2.73
C CYS A 239 -10.83 -14.92 3.48
N GLU A 240 -10.43 -16.03 2.82
CA GLU A 240 -10.26 -17.35 3.47
C GLU A 240 -9.12 -17.33 4.51
N GLU A 241 -8.03 -16.66 4.17
CA GLU A 241 -6.89 -16.52 5.08
C GLU A 241 -7.10 -15.42 6.14
N GLU A 242 -8.20 -14.71 6.14
CA GLU A 242 -8.50 -13.62 7.07
C GLU A 242 -7.39 -12.56 7.12
N ILE A 243 -6.80 -12.24 5.95
CA ILE A 243 -5.75 -11.25 5.84
C ILE A 243 -6.26 -10.01 5.08
N PRO A 244 -6.11 -8.79 5.63
CA PRO A 244 -6.54 -7.57 4.98
C PRO A 244 -5.94 -7.39 3.58
N LEU A 245 -6.81 -7.05 2.60
CA LEU A 245 -6.41 -6.72 1.23
C LEU A 245 -5.82 -5.30 1.10
N ARG A 246 -5.65 -4.62 2.21
CA ARG A 246 -5.28 -3.23 2.24
C ARG A 246 -4.40 -2.91 3.44
N ILE A 247 -3.52 -1.92 3.30
CA ILE A 247 -2.73 -1.40 4.42
C ILE A 247 -3.69 -0.81 5.46
N PRO A 248 -3.66 -1.26 6.73
CA PRO A 248 -4.38 -0.60 7.80
C PRO A 248 -3.88 0.84 7.96
N ARG A 249 -4.78 1.78 8.19
CA ARG A 249 -4.40 3.17 8.36
C ARG A 249 -3.37 3.31 9.48
N PRO A 250 -2.26 4.03 9.28
CA PRO A 250 -1.41 4.43 10.39
C PRO A 250 -2.24 5.19 11.42
N ASN A 251 -1.86 5.09 12.68
CA ASN A 251 -2.58 5.62 13.84
C ASN A 251 -3.59 6.74 13.52
N PRO A 252 -4.89 6.56 13.75
CA PRO A 252 -5.91 7.58 13.47
C PRO A 252 -5.75 8.84 14.35
N GLY A 253 -4.72 8.91 15.18
CA GLY A 253 -4.45 9.99 16.14
C GLY A 253 -5.06 9.72 17.52
N PRO A 254 -4.95 10.68 18.44
CA PRO A 254 -5.47 10.53 19.80
C PRO A 254 -7.00 10.36 19.79
N PRO A 255 -7.57 9.79 20.84
CA PRO A 255 -9.02 9.61 21.00
C PRO A 255 -9.72 10.96 21.26
N ASP A 256 -9.61 11.88 20.31
CA ASP A 256 -10.33 13.15 20.27
C ASP A 256 -11.74 12.99 19.65
N GLN A 257 -12.47 14.10 19.52
CA GLN A 257 -13.81 14.09 18.90
C GLN A 257 -13.82 13.59 17.44
N ARG A 258 -12.68 13.63 16.74
CA ARG A 258 -12.52 13.20 15.34
C ARG A 258 -12.11 11.73 15.22
N TYR A 259 -11.74 11.08 16.32
CA TYR A 259 -11.24 9.69 16.29
C TYR A 259 -12.19 8.75 15.58
N HIS A 260 -13.46 8.76 15.96
CA HIS A 260 -14.47 7.89 15.34
C HIS A 260 -14.75 8.24 13.89
N ALA A 261 -14.65 9.52 13.51
CA ALA A 261 -14.79 9.92 12.10
C ALA A 261 -13.64 9.34 11.27
N ARG A 262 -12.41 9.33 11.79
CA ARG A 262 -11.25 8.71 11.11
C ARG A 262 -11.42 7.19 10.95
N ILE A 263 -11.95 6.50 11.95
CA ILE A 263 -12.25 5.05 11.86
C ILE A 263 -13.35 4.77 10.83
N VAL A 264 -14.45 5.53 10.86
CA VAL A 264 -15.53 5.39 9.87
C VAL A 264 -15.01 5.66 8.46
N SER A 265 -14.21 6.72 8.29
CA SER A 265 -13.58 7.06 7.02
C SER A 265 -12.71 5.92 6.50
N GLU A 266 -11.90 5.29 7.35
CA GLU A 266 -11.08 4.12 6.96
C GLU A 266 -11.95 2.98 6.42
N GLN A 267 -13.04 2.65 7.08
CA GLN A 267 -13.96 1.61 6.64
C GLN A 267 -14.59 1.97 5.28
N LEU A 268 -15.01 3.21 5.09
CA LEU A 268 -15.57 3.67 3.81
C LEU A 268 -14.52 3.64 2.68
N PHE A 269 -13.25 3.96 2.95
CA PHE A 269 -12.17 3.80 1.98
C PHE A 269 -11.92 2.33 1.66
N ASN A 270 -12.02 1.43 2.64
CA ASN A 270 -11.92 -0.01 2.40
C ASN A 270 -13.05 -0.48 1.48
N ILE A 271 -14.29 -0.07 1.73
CA ILE A 271 -15.44 -0.38 0.86
C ILE A 271 -15.22 0.17 -0.55
N SER A 272 -14.74 1.41 -0.67
CA SER A 272 -14.39 1.99 -1.97
C SER A 272 -13.38 1.15 -2.73
N TYR A 273 -12.32 0.70 -2.06
CA TYR A 273 -11.30 -0.14 -2.65
C TYR A 273 -11.84 -1.50 -3.12
N TYR A 274 -12.74 -2.11 -2.36
CA TYR A 274 -13.39 -3.34 -2.78
C TYR A 274 -14.26 -3.16 -4.01
N HIS A 275 -15.03 -2.07 -4.10
CA HIS A 275 -15.78 -1.74 -5.31
C HIS A 275 -14.86 -1.49 -6.52
N GLU A 276 -13.66 -0.97 -6.31
CA GLU A 276 -12.65 -0.85 -7.36
C GLU A 276 -12.20 -2.23 -7.83
N LEU A 277 -11.92 -3.15 -6.91
CA LEU A 277 -11.57 -4.53 -7.22
C LEU A 277 -12.70 -5.27 -7.96
N LEU A 278 -13.95 -4.99 -7.64
CA LEU A 278 -15.14 -5.55 -8.29
C LEU A 278 -15.53 -4.85 -9.60
N GLU A 279 -14.68 -3.96 -10.11
CA GLU A 279 -14.93 -3.20 -11.35
C GLU A 279 -16.23 -2.38 -11.32
N SER A 280 -16.58 -1.89 -10.12
CA SER A 280 -17.75 -1.01 -9.88
C SER A 280 -17.29 0.44 -9.64
N PRO A 281 -16.80 1.16 -10.66
CA PRO A 281 -16.15 2.46 -10.49
C PRO A 281 -17.07 3.55 -9.94
N ILE A 282 -18.36 3.46 -10.21
CA ILE A 282 -19.35 4.42 -9.73
C ILE A 282 -19.48 4.30 -8.21
N GLU A 283 -19.65 3.08 -7.70
CA GLU A 283 -19.76 2.82 -6.26
C GLU A 283 -18.45 3.12 -5.55
N SER A 284 -17.32 2.69 -6.11
CA SER A 284 -16.00 3.07 -5.61
C SER A 284 -15.86 4.58 -5.44
N ALA A 285 -16.23 5.36 -6.45
CA ALA A 285 -16.17 6.82 -6.40
C ALA A 285 -17.14 7.42 -5.36
N ARG A 286 -18.33 6.82 -5.16
CA ARG A 286 -19.31 7.25 -4.14
C ARG A 286 -18.75 7.06 -2.74
N PHE A 287 -18.31 5.84 -2.40
CA PHE A 287 -17.74 5.54 -1.09
C PHE A 287 -16.47 6.34 -0.80
N ARG A 288 -15.61 6.55 -1.81
CA ARG A 288 -14.39 7.37 -1.68
C ARG A 288 -14.71 8.83 -1.35
N ARG A 289 -15.72 9.41 -2.03
CA ARG A 289 -16.18 10.78 -1.72
C ARG A 289 -16.73 10.89 -0.30
N ALA A 290 -17.56 9.93 0.11
CA ALA A 290 -18.08 9.86 1.47
C ALA A 290 -16.95 9.73 2.50
N ALA A 291 -15.99 8.85 2.25
CA ALA A 291 -14.83 8.67 3.12
C ALA A 291 -14.05 9.97 3.34
N HIS A 292 -13.81 10.74 2.28
CA HIS A 292 -13.16 12.05 2.41
C HIS A 292 -14.00 13.02 3.24
N GLN A 293 -15.33 13.12 2.99
CA GLN A 293 -16.20 14.01 3.74
C GLN A 293 -16.20 13.67 5.24
N ILE A 294 -16.27 12.37 5.56
CA ILE A 294 -16.24 11.93 6.96
C ILE A 294 -14.86 12.18 7.59
N ASN A 295 -13.76 11.94 6.85
CA ASN A 295 -12.41 12.20 7.32
C ASN A 295 -12.17 13.67 7.70
N ASP A 296 -12.78 14.57 6.94
CA ASP A 296 -12.61 16.02 7.07
C ASP A 296 -13.57 16.65 8.09
N LEU A 297 -14.46 15.86 8.73
CA LEU A 297 -15.36 16.34 9.76
C LEU A 297 -14.58 16.85 10.99
N GLU A 298 -14.94 18.04 11.46
CA GLU A 298 -14.43 18.62 12.69
C GLU A 298 -15.28 18.23 13.91
N SER A 299 -16.52 17.79 13.67
CA SER A 299 -17.48 17.40 14.71
C SER A 299 -17.53 15.89 14.92
N SER A 300 -18.05 15.46 16.08
CA SER A 300 -18.20 14.04 16.40
C SER A 300 -19.21 13.36 15.48
N ILE A 301 -18.74 12.36 14.72
CA ILE A 301 -19.58 11.52 13.85
C ILE A 301 -20.69 10.81 14.67
N LYS A 302 -20.40 10.35 15.88
CA LYS A 302 -21.41 9.76 16.77
C LYS A 302 -22.56 10.72 17.02
N SER A 303 -22.27 11.99 17.33
CA SER A 303 -23.31 13.00 17.55
C SER A 303 -24.16 13.24 16.30
N ILE A 304 -23.55 13.23 15.11
CA ILE A 304 -24.26 13.40 13.84
C ILE A 304 -25.20 12.22 13.58
N VAL A 305 -24.72 10.98 13.80
CA VAL A 305 -25.52 9.75 13.67
C VAL A 305 -26.71 9.77 14.62
N PHE A 306 -26.49 9.99 15.93
CA PHE A 306 -27.57 10.03 16.92
C PHE A 306 -28.61 11.11 16.66
N ARG A 307 -28.23 12.24 16.06
CA ARG A 307 -29.14 13.32 15.66
C ARG A 307 -29.79 13.11 14.30
N LYS A 308 -29.53 11.98 13.62
CA LYS A 308 -30.03 11.67 12.26
C LYS A 308 -29.69 12.77 11.23
N LYS A 309 -28.46 13.29 11.28
CA LYS A 309 -28.00 14.40 10.43
C LYS A 309 -27.02 13.97 9.34
N LEU A 310 -26.82 12.67 9.09
CA LEU A 310 -25.90 12.17 8.07
C LEU A 310 -26.29 12.62 6.66
N GLY A 311 -27.58 12.62 6.33
CA GLY A 311 -28.08 13.05 5.01
C GLY A 311 -27.81 14.53 4.67
N TYR A 312 -27.42 15.36 5.64
CA TYR A 312 -27.00 16.75 5.39
C TYR A 312 -25.52 16.86 4.96
N ILE A 313 -24.75 15.77 5.05
CA ILE A 313 -23.37 15.76 4.61
C ILE A 313 -23.35 15.49 3.10
N LYS A 314 -22.71 16.39 2.34
CA LYS A 314 -22.65 16.28 0.89
C LYS A 314 -22.03 14.93 0.47
N GLY A 315 -22.75 14.18 -0.36
CA GLY A 315 -22.28 12.89 -0.90
C GLY A 315 -22.62 11.68 -0.04
N ILE A 316 -23.34 11.85 1.07
CA ILE A 316 -23.93 10.75 1.84
C ILE A 316 -25.34 10.51 1.30
N ASN A 317 -25.57 9.35 0.71
CA ASN A 317 -26.87 8.86 0.28
C ASN A 317 -27.45 7.88 1.32
N PRO A 318 -28.74 7.47 1.22
CA PRO A 318 -29.34 6.55 2.21
C PRO A 318 -28.62 5.20 2.37
N GLU A 319 -27.97 4.69 1.35
CA GLU A 319 -27.18 3.45 1.41
C GLU A 319 -25.92 3.65 2.26
N ILE A 320 -25.16 4.71 1.98
CA ILE A 320 -23.95 5.07 2.72
C ILE A 320 -24.30 5.45 4.16
N GLU A 321 -25.42 6.11 4.38
CA GLU A 321 -25.92 6.45 5.71
C GLU A 321 -26.09 5.21 6.58
N LYS A 322 -26.75 4.15 6.07
CA LYS A 322 -26.90 2.87 6.76
C LYS A 322 -25.56 2.23 7.09
N VAL A 323 -24.61 2.24 6.15
CA VAL A 323 -23.26 1.71 6.36
C VAL A 323 -22.54 2.48 7.49
N ILE A 324 -22.63 3.81 7.48
CA ILE A 324 -22.03 4.63 8.54
C ILE A 324 -22.67 4.35 9.90
N GLU A 325 -24.00 4.25 9.95
CA GLU A 325 -24.73 3.89 11.18
C GLU A 325 -24.25 2.54 11.72
N GLU A 326 -24.14 1.52 10.87
CA GLU A 326 -23.65 0.19 11.25
C GLU A 326 -22.22 0.24 11.80
N ILE A 327 -21.30 0.95 11.12
CA ILE A 327 -19.92 1.10 11.61
C ILE A 327 -19.89 1.81 12.98
N VAL A 328 -20.68 2.86 13.16
CA VAL A 328 -20.73 3.62 14.41
C VAL A 328 -21.29 2.80 15.56
N MET A 329 -22.28 1.93 15.29
CA MET A 329 -22.94 1.10 16.31
C MET A 329 -22.15 -0.16 16.65
N ASN A 330 -21.54 -0.81 15.64
CA ASN A 330 -20.90 -2.13 15.79
C ASN A 330 -19.36 -2.05 15.83
N GLY A 331 -18.77 -0.89 15.49
CA GLY A 331 -17.33 -0.70 15.40
C GLY A 331 -16.69 -1.19 14.11
N SER A 332 -17.40 -1.96 13.29
CA SER A 332 -16.91 -2.50 12.03
C SER A 332 -18.06 -2.78 11.05
N TYR A 333 -17.73 -2.86 9.77
CA TYR A 333 -18.62 -3.34 8.72
C TYR A 333 -18.04 -4.65 8.16
N THR A 334 -18.83 -5.70 8.15
CA THR A 334 -18.37 -7.05 7.77
C THR A 334 -18.27 -7.17 6.24
N LEU A 335 -17.14 -6.82 5.71
CA LEU A 335 -16.92 -6.63 4.27
C LEU A 335 -16.78 -7.94 3.50
N CYS A 336 -16.04 -8.91 4.03
CA CYS A 336 -15.82 -10.19 3.36
C CYS A 336 -17.13 -10.98 3.17
N GLU A 337 -18.06 -10.93 4.12
CA GLU A 337 -19.35 -11.60 3.98
C GLU A 337 -20.21 -10.93 2.89
N ASN A 338 -20.22 -9.60 2.85
CA ASN A 338 -20.97 -8.87 1.83
C ASN A 338 -20.37 -8.96 0.43
N LEU A 339 -19.07 -9.25 0.31
CA LEU A 339 -18.39 -9.47 -0.97
C LEU A 339 -18.65 -10.88 -1.52
N LYS A 340 -18.63 -11.92 -0.68
CA LYS A 340 -18.94 -13.29 -1.07
C LYS A 340 -20.35 -13.43 -1.67
N ILE A 341 -21.28 -12.57 -1.27
CA ILE A 341 -22.66 -12.54 -1.79
C ILE A 341 -22.74 -11.86 -3.18
N LYS A 342 -21.75 -11.03 -3.55
CA LYS A 342 -21.76 -10.26 -4.82
C LYS A 342 -20.83 -10.81 -5.91
N LEU A 343 -20.01 -11.84 -5.61
CA LEU A 343 -19.10 -12.53 -6.54
C LEU A 343 -19.77 -13.80 -7.07
#